data_f2c3fb9787839a987d900dd49a8e656e
#
_entry.id   f2c3fb9787839a987d900dd49a8e656e
#
_cell.length_a   1.000
_cell.length_b   1.000
_cell.length_c   1.000
_cell.angle_alpha   90.00
_cell.angle_beta   90.00
_cell.angle_gamma   90.00
#
_symmetry.space_group_name_H-M   'P 1'
#
loop_
_entity.id
_entity.type
_entity.pdbx_description
1 polymer ?
#
loop_
_entity_poly.entity_id
_entity_poly.type
_entity_poly.pdbx_seq_one_letter_code
_entity_poly.pdbx_strand_id
1 'polypeptide(L)'
;MNQSQIIELQRHIGTAPDGYWGPKSIAACKRHLEALMPIGGAWPSPEDTSMIRFFGRPRDESSLVPLDVTGLSVKYDGQSVRSIQCHKLVAASLGRILRRISDGPHRGILAKYAGCYNPRPMRGGNRPSKHSWGAAIDLDPDHNGLKTS
;
A
#
# COMPACT_ATOMS: atom_id res chain seq x y z
N MET A 1 9.22 0.48 -15.84
CA MET A 1 9.38 -1.00 -15.81
C MET A 1 9.91 -1.43 -17.18
N ASN A 2 11.02 -2.16 -17.23
CA ASN A 2 11.58 -2.63 -18.50
C ASN A 2 10.88 -3.93 -18.97
N GLN A 3 11.13 -4.34 -20.21
CA GLN A 3 10.48 -5.50 -20.81
C GLN A 3 10.72 -6.82 -20.04
N SER A 4 11.93 -7.04 -19.55
CA SER A 4 12.27 -8.24 -18.77
C SER A 4 11.48 -8.31 -17.45
N GLN A 5 11.30 -7.17 -16.78
CA GLN A 5 10.48 -7.07 -15.57
C GLN A 5 9.00 -7.31 -15.85
N ILE A 6 8.51 -6.87 -17.02
CA ILE A 6 7.13 -7.16 -17.45
C ILE A 6 6.95 -8.66 -17.66
N ILE A 7 7.87 -9.31 -18.37
CA ILE A 7 7.83 -10.76 -18.62
C ILE A 7 7.82 -11.56 -17.32
N GLU A 8 8.69 -11.20 -16.37
CA GLU A 8 8.74 -11.85 -15.06
C GLU A 8 7.42 -11.70 -14.30
N LEU A 9 6.87 -10.48 -14.27
CA LEU A 9 5.59 -10.22 -13.63
C LEU A 9 4.44 -10.97 -14.31
N GLN A 10 4.41 -11.02 -15.64
CA GLN A 10 3.41 -11.77 -16.41
C GLN A 10 3.44 -13.27 -16.07
N ARG A 11 4.63 -13.87 -15.94
CA ARG A 11 4.77 -15.26 -15.47
C ARG A 11 4.22 -15.44 -14.07
N HIS A 12 4.52 -14.50 -13.17
CA HIS A 12 4.06 -14.54 -11.78
C HIS A 12 2.53 -14.46 -11.65
N ILE A 13 1.87 -13.62 -12.47
CA ILE A 13 0.40 -13.45 -12.44
C ILE A 13 -0.34 -14.42 -13.39
N GLY A 14 0.35 -15.37 -14.02
CA GLY A 14 -0.27 -16.42 -14.84
C GLY A 14 -0.85 -15.91 -16.17
N THR A 15 -0.16 -15.00 -16.86
CA THR A 15 -0.51 -14.56 -18.22
C THR A 15 0.65 -14.76 -19.19
N ALA A 16 0.38 -14.65 -20.51
CA ALA A 16 1.39 -14.82 -21.54
C ALA A 16 2.56 -13.84 -21.34
N PRO A 17 3.81 -14.31 -21.25
CA PRO A 17 4.98 -13.48 -20.95
C PRO A 17 5.54 -12.83 -22.21
N ASP A 18 4.74 -11.98 -22.86
CA ASP A 18 5.07 -11.30 -24.13
C ASP A 18 5.85 -9.98 -23.95
N GLY A 19 6.02 -9.53 -22.71
CA GLY A 19 6.71 -8.28 -22.39
C GLY A 19 5.90 -7.02 -22.68
N TYR A 20 4.62 -7.16 -23.06
CA TYR A 20 3.71 -6.04 -23.28
C TYR A 20 2.67 -5.94 -22.15
N TRP A 21 2.67 -4.82 -21.42
CA TRP A 21 1.71 -4.60 -20.33
C TRP A 21 0.41 -4.04 -20.88
N GLY A 22 -0.40 -4.91 -21.48
CA GLY A 22 -1.67 -4.59 -22.10
C GLY A 22 -2.90 -5.06 -21.29
N PRO A 23 -4.10 -4.97 -21.89
CA PRO A 23 -5.36 -5.34 -21.21
C PRO A 23 -5.37 -6.76 -20.62
N LYS A 24 -4.71 -7.72 -21.25
CA LYS A 24 -4.59 -9.11 -20.75
C LYS A 24 -3.78 -9.17 -19.46
N SER A 25 -2.64 -8.47 -19.41
CA SER A 25 -1.80 -8.40 -18.22
C SER A 25 -2.51 -7.67 -17.08
N ILE A 26 -3.22 -6.59 -17.38
CA ILE A 26 -4.03 -5.84 -16.39
C ILE A 26 -5.13 -6.74 -15.81
N ALA A 27 -5.87 -7.47 -16.64
CA ALA A 27 -6.91 -8.38 -16.19
C ALA A 27 -6.36 -9.55 -15.37
N ALA A 28 -5.20 -10.11 -15.75
CA ALA A 28 -4.53 -11.16 -14.99
C ALA A 28 -4.03 -10.65 -13.64
N CYS A 29 -3.44 -9.47 -13.60
CA CYS A 29 -3.00 -8.81 -12.36
C CYS A 29 -4.19 -8.59 -11.42
N LYS A 30 -5.31 -8.09 -11.93
CA LYS A 30 -6.53 -7.91 -11.13
C LYS A 30 -7.00 -9.21 -10.51
N ARG A 31 -7.13 -10.30 -11.30
CA ARG A 31 -7.51 -11.62 -10.78
C ARG A 31 -6.52 -12.16 -9.74
N HIS A 32 -5.21 -11.97 -9.97
CA HIS A 32 -4.17 -12.38 -9.03
C HIS A 32 -4.31 -11.64 -7.70
N LEU A 33 -4.52 -10.32 -7.73
CA LEU A 33 -4.75 -9.52 -6.53
C LEU A 33 -6.05 -9.89 -5.82
N GLU A 34 -7.14 -10.13 -6.55
CA GLU A 34 -8.41 -10.61 -6.00
C GLU A 34 -8.25 -11.96 -5.29
N ALA A 35 -7.46 -12.89 -5.83
CA ALA A 35 -7.17 -14.17 -5.21
C ALA A 35 -6.31 -14.07 -3.93
N LEU A 36 -5.56 -12.99 -3.77
CA LEU A 36 -4.78 -12.70 -2.56
C LEU A 36 -5.61 -12.00 -1.47
N MET A 37 -6.84 -11.59 -1.78
CA MET A 37 -7.71 -10.97 -0.78
C MET A 37 -8.04 -11.94 0.35
N PRO A 38 -8.19 -11.44 1.59
CA PRO A 38 -8.66 -12.27 2.70
C PRO A 38 -10.01 -12.91 2.38
N ILE A 39 -10.13 -14.21 2.63
CA ILE A 39 -11.39 -14.95 2.45
C ILE A 39 -12.47 -14.30 3.34
N GLY A 40 -13.56 -13.85 2.72
CA GLY A 40 -14.73 -13.30 3.43
C GLY A 40 -14.92 -11.79 3.41
N GLY A 41 -14.04 -11.02 2.76
CA GLY A 41 -14.23 -9.57 2.67
C GLY A 41 -13.60 -8.96 1.43
N ALA A 42 -14.42 -8.41 0.54
CA ALA A 42 -13.91 -7.49 -0.46
C ALA A 42 -13.31 -6.26 0.24
N TRP A 43 -12.12 -5.84 -0.17
CA TRP A 43 -11.59 -4.55 0.26
C TRP A 43 -12.61 -3.45 -0.07
N PRO A 44 -12.77 -2.45 0.77
CA PRO A 44 -13.73 -1.38 0.53
C PRO A 44 -13.37 -0.65 -0.76
N SER A 45 -14.38 -0.23 -1.52
CA SER A 45 -14.18 0.74 -2.58
C SER A 45 -13.60 2.04 -2.00
N PRO A 46 -12.94 2.89 -2.81
CA PRO A 46 -12.36 4.13 -2.32
C PRO A 46 -13.39 5.19 -1.87
N GLU A 47 -14.68 4.87 -1.94
CA GLU A 47 -15.78 5.74 -1.50
C GLU A 47 -15.88 5.78 0.02
N ASP A 48 -16.21 6.95 0.57
CA ASP A 48 -16.21 7.18 2.01
C ASP A 48 -17.19 6.28 2.77
N THR A 49 -18.35 6.00 2.19
CA THR A 49 -19.37 5.10 2.78
C THR A 49 -18.85 3.67 2.90
N SER A 50 -18.15 3.17 1.89
CA SER A 50 -17.53 1.85 1.89
C SER A 50 -16.37 1.79 2.89
N MET A 51 -15.54 2.83 2.93
CA MET A 51 -14.44 2.95 3.90
C MET A 51 -14.96 2.99 5.34
N ILE A 52 -16.03 3.76 5.61
CA ILE A 52 -16.63 3.84 6.93
C ILE A 52 -17.24 2.50 7.36
N ARG A 53 -17.90 1.80 6.45
CA ARG A 53 -18.47 0.47 6.74
C ARG A 53 -17.39 -0.54 7.11
N PHE A 54 -16.22 -0.48 6.46
CA PHE A 54 -15.15 -1.47 6.63
C PHE A 54 -14.19 -1.10 7.76
N PHE A 55 -13.74 0.14 7.82
CA PHE A 55 -12.72 0.62 8.76
C PHE A 55 -13.29 1.42 9.94
N GLY A 56 -14.58 1.71 9.97
CA GLY A 56 -15.16 2.63 10.95
C GLY A 56 -14.97 4.10 10.56
N ARG A 57 -15.17 5.00 11.52
CA ARG A 57 -15.05 6.44 11.27
C ARG A 57 -13.60 6.85 11.00
N PRO A 58 -13.35 7.82 10.09
CA PRO A 58 -12.02 8.39 9.95
C PRO A 58 -11.62 9.11 11.26
N ARG A 59 -10.34 9.12 11.58
CA ARG A 59 -9.77 9.71 12.82
C ARG A 59 -10.13 8.95 14.10
N ASP A 60 -10.63 7.73 14.00
CA ASP A 60 -10.86 6.86 15.15
C ASP A 60 -9.54 6.16 15.54
N GLU A 61 -8.83 6.76 16.49
CA GLU A 61 -7.54 6.25 16.96
C GLU A 61 -7.65 4.94 17.73
N SER A 62 -8.84 4.55 18.22
CA SER A 62 -9.07 3.27 18.90
C SER A 62 -8.94 2.06 17.97
N SER A 63 -8.98 2.31 16.66
CA SER A 63 -8.78 1.32 15.62
C SER A 63 -7.33 1.24 15.12
N LEU A 64 -6.44 2.08 15.62
CA LEU A 64 -5.02 2.06 15.27
C LEU A 64 -4.25 1.11 16.18
N VAL A 65 -3.24 0.48 15.59
CA VAL A 65 -2.29 -0.37 16.30
C VAL A 65 -0.86 -0.02 15.87
N PRO A 66 0.12 -0.12 16.77
CA PRO A 66 1.52 -0.01 16.39
C PRO A 66 1.96 -1.26 15.64
N LEU A 67 2.40 -1.09 14.40
CA LEU A 67 3.06 -2.12 13.62
C LEU A 67 4.56 -2.02 13.83
N ASP A 68 5.16 -3.03 14.43
CA ASP A 68 6.62 -3.11 14.59
C ASP A 68 7.31 -3.30 13.24
N VAL A 69 8.20 -2.37 12.91
CA VAL A 69 9.03 -2.35 11.70
C VAL A 69 10.52 -2.31 12.03
N THR A 70 10.87 -2.66 13.28
CA THR A 70 12.28 -2.76 13.71
C THR A 70 13.05 -3.72 12.80
N GLY A 71 14.21 -3.29 12.34
CA GLY A 71 15.07 -4.07 11.44
C GLY A 71 14.71 -3.99 9.96
N LEU A 72 13.58 -3.38 9.56
CA LEU A 72 13.18 -3.26 8.15
C LEU A 72 13.81 -2.06 7.43
N SER A 73 14.69 -1.33 8.07
CA SER A 73 15.35 -0.12 7.51
C SER A 73 14.38 1.01 7.12
N VAL A 74 13.20 1.06 7.74
CA VAL A 74 12.23 2.13 7.53
C VAL A 74 12.77 3.42 8.13
N LYS A 75 12.76 4.50 7.34
CA LYS A 75 13.19 5.83 7.80
C LYS A 75 12.18 6.89 7.42
N TYR A 76 11.95 7.83 8.32
CA TYR A 76 11.19 9.04 8.09
C TYR A 76 12.13 10.24 8.26
N ASP A 77 12.27 11.04 7.23
CA ASP A 77 13.22 12.18 7.22
C ASP A 77 14.64 11.79 7.72
N GLY A 78 15.15 10.67 7.20
CA GLY A 78 16.46 10.13 7.56
C GLY A 78 16.53 9.42 8.92
N GLN A 79 15.54 9.57 9.80
CA GLN A 79 15.50 8.95 11.12
C GLN A 79 14.87 7.56 11.09
N SER A 80 15.46 6.61 11.81
CA SER A 80 14.94 5.23 11.88
C SER A 80 13.58 5.19 12.59
N VAL A 81 12.62 4.53 11.94
CA VAL A 81 11.28 4.29 12.47
C VAL A 81 11.22 2.87 13.01
N ARG A 82 10.76 2.71 14.25
CA ARG A 82 10.58 1.39 14.89
C ARG A 82 9.14 0.91 14.83
N SER A 83 8.18 1.83 14.71
CA SER A 83 6.76 1.51 14.71
C SER A 83 5.99 2.43 13.77
N ILE A 84 5.02 1.88 13.06
CA ILE A 84 4.09 2.62 12.20
C ILE A 84 2.69 2.47 12.79
N GLN A 85 2.01 3.59 13.02
CA GLN A 85 0.59 3.57 13.41
C GLN A 85 -0.25 3.29 12.17
N CYS A 86 -0.96 2.17 12.17
CA CYS A 86 -1.85 1.79 11.07
C CYS A 86 -3.15 1.16 11.60
N HIS A 87 -4.15 1.06 10.76
CA HIS A 87 -5.41 0.44 11.14
C HIS A 87 -5.21 -1.06 11.42
N LYS A 88 -5.83 -1.57 12.49
CA LYS A 88 -5.71 -2.98 12.93
C LYS A 88 -6.02 -3.99 11.83
N LEU A 89 -6.98 -3.70 10.93
CA LEU A 89 -7.36 -4.60 9.83
C LEU A 89 -6.30 -4.70 8.71
N VAL A 90 -5.40 -3.72 8.60
CA VAL A 90 -4.32 -3.76 7.58
C VAL A 90 -2.97 -4.13 8.17
N ALA A 91 -2.79 -4.09 9.48
CA ALA A 91 -1.50 -4.25 10.14
C ALA A 91 -0.77 -5.54 9.72
N ALA A 92 -1.45 -6.68 9.74
CA ALA A 92 -0.83 -7.96 9.38
C ALA A 92 -0.39 -8.02 7.91
N SER A 93 -1.22 -7.52 6.98
CA SER A 93 -0.88 -7.49 5.55
C SER A 93 0.21 -6.47 5.25
N LEU A 94 0.12 -5.28 5.85
CA LEU A 94 1.16 -4.25 5.72
C LEU A 94 2.51 -4.75 6.23
N GLY A 95 2.55 -5.41 7.39
CA GLY A 95 3.77 -5.98 7.94
C GLY A 95 4.41 -7.03 7.03
N ARG A 96 3.61 -7.90 6.39
CA ARG A 96 4.13 -8.87 5.40
C ARG A 96 4.70 -8.16 4.17
N ILE A 97 4.01 -7.13 3.66
CA ILE A 97 4.47 -6.36 2.49
C ILE A 97 5.80 -5.66 2.80
N LEU A 98 5.90 -4.97 3.93
CA LEU A 98 7.12 -4.25 4.31
C LEU A 98 8.31 -5.18 4.49
N ARG A 99 8.13 -6.37 5.11
CA ARG A 99 9.19 -7.39 5.19
C ARG A 99 9.61 -7.86 3.81
N ARG A 100 8.65 -8.18 2.92
CA ARG A 100 8.96 -8.62 1.56
C ARG A 100 9.71 -7.56 0.75
N ILE A 101 9.40 -6.28 0.94
CA ILE A 101 10.16 -5.17 0.34
C ILE A 101 11.56 -5.12 0.94
N SER A 102 11.69 -5.26 2.27
CA SER A 102 12.97 -5.24 2.98
C SER A 102 13.93 -6.36 2.52
N ASP A 103 13.37 -7.54 2.25
CA ASP A 103 14.13 -8.71 1.79
C ASP A 103 14.40 -8.69 0.28
N GLY A 104 13.77 -7.78 -0.45
CA GLY A 104 13.82 -7.69 -1.91
C GLY A 104 14.80 -6.64 -2.44
N PRO A 105 14.93 -6.56 -3.79
CA PRO A 105 15.82 -5.62 -4.46
C PRO A 105 15.42 -4.15 -4.29
N HIS A 106 14.17 -3.88 -3.91
CA HIS A 106 13.63 -2.53 -3.75
C HIS A 106 13.65 -2.01 -2.31
N ARG A 107 14.41 -2.67 -1.40
CA ARG A 107 14.49 -2.30 0.02
C ARG A 107 14.77 -0.82 0.29
N GLY A 108 15.50 -0.15 -0.61
CA GLY A 108 15.83 1.26 -0.50
C GLY A 108 14.63 2.21 -0.42
N ILE A 109 13.46 1.79 -0.93
CA ILE A 109 12.23 2.59 -0.86
C ILE A 109 11.73 2.78 0.58
N LEU A 110 12.06 1.86 1.50
CA LEU A 110 11.68 1.95 2.90
C LEU A 110 12.40 3.09 3.63
N ALA A 111 13.59 3.49 3.15
CA ALA A 111 14.30 4.65 3.67
C ALA A 111 13.64 5.99 3.29
N LYS A 112 12.62 5.95 2.45
CA LYS A 112 11.83 7.11 1.99
C LYS A 112 10.37 6.99 2.41
N TYR A 113 10.12 6.42 3.58
CA TYR A 113 8.78 6.38 4.18
C TYR A 113 8.34 7.80 4.54
N ALA A 114 7.10 8.16 4.17
CA ALA A 114 6.55 9.51 4.35
C ALA A 114 5.25 9.56 5.14
N GLY A 115 4.83 8.43 5.74
CA GLY A 115 3.71 8.41 6.67
C GLY A 115 2.66 7.34 6.36
N CYS A 116 1.87 6.98 7.38
CA CYS A 116 0.74 6.08 7.29
C CYS A 116 -0.52 6.73 7.86
N TYR A 117 -0.63 6.87 9.19
CA TYR A 117 -1.75 7.60 9.80
C TYR A 117 -1.51 9.12 9.75
N ASN A 118 -2.44 9.84 9.12
CA ASN A 118 -2.43 11.29 9.04
C ASN A 118 -3.86 11.80 8.83
N PRO A 119 -4.53 12.31 9.90
CA PRO A 119 -5.94 12.71 9.88
C PRO A 119 -6.15 14.06 9.18
N ARG A 120 -6.12 14.06 7.87
CA ARG A 120 -6.29 15.25 7.03
C ARG A 120 -7.34 15.03 5.92
N PRO A 121 -7.92 16.09 5.35
CA PRO A 121 -8.69 15.98 4.13
C PRO A 121 -7.79 15.65 2.92
N MET A 122 -8.38 15.15 1.87
CA MET A 122 -7.71 15.01 0.57
C MET A 122 -7.36 16.39 0.00
N ARG A 123 -6.25 16.47 -0.72
CA ARG A 123 -5.85 17.72 -1.40
C ARG A 123 -6.95 18.15 -2.38
N GLY A 124 -7.37 19.40 -2.29
CA GLY A 124 -8.39 19.98 -3.17
C GLY A 124 -9.84 19.62 -2.83
N GLY A 125 -10.10 19.08 -1.62
CA GLY A 125 -11.45 18.73 -1.19
C GLY A 125 -11.60 18.58 0.31
N ASN A 126 -12.85 18.33 0.75
CA ASN A 126 -13.20 18.16 2.16
C ASN A 126 -13.33 16.68 2.58
N ARG A 127 -13.22 15.75 1.63
CA ARG A 127 -13.31 14.31 1.91
C ARG A 127 -12.08 13.85 2.70
N PRO A 128 -12.24 12.92 3.66
CA PRO A 128 -11.10 12.42 4.42
C PRO A 128 -10.11 11.68 3.52
N SER A 129 -8.82 11.94 3.71
CA SER A 129 -7.76 11.14 3.10
C SER A 129 -7.80 9.71 3.64
N LYS A 130 -7.36 8.72 2.87
CA LYS A 130 -7.25 7.32 3.33
C LYS A 130 -6.26 7.17 4.50
N HIS A 131 -5.32 8.09 4.63
CA HIS A 131 -4.46 8.21 5.80
C HIS A 131 -5.23 8.51 7.10
N SER A 132 -6.44 9.09 7.01
CA SER A 132 -7.28 9.36 8.18
C SER A 132 -7.84 8.10 8.85
N TRP A 133 -7.72 6.95 8.20
CA TRP A 133 -8.01 5.62 8.77
C TRP A 133 -6.73 4.85 9.13
N GLY A 134 -5.55 5.33 8.81
CA GLY A 134 -4.32 4.53 8.88
C GLY A 134 -4.30 3.38 7.88
N ALA A 135 -5.03 3.53 6.76
CA ALA A 135 -5.20 2.51 5.71
C ALA A 135 -4.45 2.86 4.42
N ALA A 136 -3.54 3.79 4.48
CA ALA A 136 -2.65 4.18 3.38
C ALA A 136 -1.23 4.36 3.90
N ILE A 137 -0.25 4.19 3.02
CA ILE A 137 1.16 4.42 3.30
C ILE A 137 1.80 5.17 2.13
N ASP A 138 2.59 6.17 2.45
CA ASP A 138 3.39 6.89 1.46
C ASP A 138 4.83 6.39 1.50
N LEU A 139 5.34 5.96 0.33
CA LEU A 139 6.72 5.56 0.11
C LEU A 139 7.26 6.31 -1.10
N ASP A 140 8.48 6.84 -1.00
CA ASP A 140 9.18 7.58 -2.05
C ASP A 140 8.34 8.68 -2.71
N PRO A 141 7.86 9.68 -1.94
CA PRO A 141 6.97 10.72 -2.43
C PRO A 141 7.57 11.56 -3.56
N ASP A 142 8.90 11.62 -3.65
CA ASP A 142 9.60 12.38 -4.69
C ASP A 142 9.37 11.80 -6.09
N HIS A 143 9.21 10.46 -6.18
CA HIS A 143 8.98 9.75 -7.44
C HIS A 143 7.53 9.24 -7.60
N ASN A 144 6.74 9.23 -6.51
CA ASN A 144 5.36 8.75 -6.50
C ASN A 144 4.35 9.86 -6.15
N GLY A 145 4.72 11.12 -6.31
CA GLY A 145 3.85 12.25 -6.04
C GLY A 145 2.66 12.32 -7.00
N LEU A 146 1.59 12.97 -6.57
CA LEU A 146 0.45 13.26 -7.45
C LEU A 146 0.92 14.08 -8.66
N LYS A 147 0.68 13.61 -9.89
CA LYS A 147 1.12 14.18 -11.16
C LYS A 147 2.61 13.94 -11.52
N THR A 148 3.32 13.06 -10.84
CA THR A 148 4.57 12.52 -11.39
C THR A 148 4.23 11.47 -12.44
N SER A 149 4.71 11.63 -13.65
CA SER A 149 4.62 10.66 -14.75
C SER A 149 5.90 9.84 -14.86
#